data_8305ad284f46b7a7191e202b7ad6c090
#
_entry.id   8305ad284f46b7a7191e202b7ad6c090
#
_cell.length_a   1.000
_cell.length_b   1.000
_cell.length_c   1.000
_cell.angle_alpha   90.00
_cell.angle_beta   90.00
_cell.angle_gamma   90.00
#
_symmetry.space_group_name_H-M   'P 1'
#
loop_
_entity.id
_entity.type
_entity.pdbx_description
1 polymer ?
#
loop_
_entity_poly.entity_id
_entity_poly.type
_entity_poly.pdbx_seq_one_letter_code
_entity_poly.pdbx_strand_id
1 'polypeptide(L)'
;LIAAAEKEGQLTFYTADFAETQQEVIKEFNKTFPKVKVAMVRAPGGQLIQRIKTEAAAGKLGADVVNHSDRGLMLDIADLFQDYAPPNAADYRPDALVSPKLWPGATLGWAIAYNTQLVKNAPKTWMDLLKPEYKNKQIGQVIGPSGGTTWTRIMFERQVLGEDYWKKQAELGIALYPSGAPLSDALVRGEVSIAPLLYNIIYTKIVEGAPAEAIFAPEGVPIVPYADGVTKTAKSPNAAKLFMNWRLSKEGQTFMINKLGNITSLKEPPAFPKGWDPKTIKVWVPNFEQFDKLRATWIEEWNKTYGYRQ
;
A
#
# COMPACT_ATOMS: atom_id res chain seq x y z
N LEU A 1 -4.94 -29.32 0.45
CA LEU A 1 -5.52 -28.00 0.74
C LEU A 1 -6.69 -27.69 -0.21
N ILE A 2 -6.51 -27.77 -1.55
CA ILE A 2 -7.53 -27.37 -2.56
C ILE A 2 -8.84 -28.13 -2.33
N ALA A 3 -8.82 -29.47 -2.28
CA ALA A 3 -10.04 -30.26 -2.07
C ALA A 3 -10.78 -29.91 -0.75
N ALA A 4 -10.03 -29.62 0.32
CA ALA A 4 -10.63 -29.20 1.58
C ALA A 4 -11.23 -27.80 1.48
N ALA A 5 -10.57 -26.85 0.82
CA ALA A 5 -11.08 -25.51 0.56
C ALA A 5 -12.34 -25.53 -0.32
N GLU A 6 -12.36 -26.36 -1.37
CA GLU A 6 -13.54 -26.54 -2.22
C GLU A 6 -14.73 -27.15 -1.45
N LYS A 7 -14.45 -28.02 -0.48
CA LYS A 7 -15.49 -28.57 0.42
C LYS A 7 -16.06 -27.50 1.35
N GLU A 8 -15.22 -26.56 1.86
CA GLU A 8 -15.67 -25.40 2.62
C GLU A 8 -16.47 -24.43 1.73
N GLY A 9 -16.08 -24.28 0.45
CA GLY A 9 -16.81 -23.60 -0.61
C GLY A 9 -16.85 -22.08 -0.52
N GLN A 10 -16.41 -21.50 0.59
CA GLN A 10 -16.41 -20.04 0.80
C GLN A 10 -15.44 -19.60 1.90
N LEU A 11 -15.08 -18.31 1.87
CA LEU A 11 -14.40 -17.63 2.97
C LEU A 11 -14.88 -16.19 3.11
N THR A 12 -14.68 -15.58 4.27
CA THR A 12 -14.95 -14.18 4.54
C THR A 12 -13.65 -13.40 4.66
N PHE A 13 -13.48 -12.41 3.79
CA PHE A 13 -12.30 -11.57 3.68
C PHE A 13 -12.57 -10.15 4.16
N TYR A 14 -11.93 -9.73 5.27
CA TYR A 14 -12.00 -8.37 5.79
C TYR A 14 -10.82 -7.57 5.27
N THR A 15 -11.08 -6.40 4.66
CA THR A 15 -10.04 -5.57 4.07
C THR A 15 -10.25 -4.09 4.31
N ALA A 16 -9.15 -3.38 4.53
CA ALA A 16 -9.11 -1.91 4.55
C ALA A 16 -8.72 -1.30 3.20
N ASP A 17 -8.39 -2.13 2.20
CA ASP A 17 -8.01 -1.68 0.86
C ASP A 17 -9.22 -1.23 0.03
N PHE A 18 -8.98 -0.66 -1.14
CA PHE A 18 -10.03 -0.20 -2.05
C PHE A 18 -10.88 -1.38 -2.55
N ALA A 19 -12.20 -1.19 -2.53
CA ALA A 19 -13.13 -2.25 -2.87
C ALA A 19 -12.93 -2.76 -4.32
N GLU A 20 -12.77 -1.85 -5.26
CA GLU A 20 -12.56 -2.14 -6.68
C GLU A 20 -11.29 -2.98 -6.90
N THR A 21 -10.20 -2.60 -6.21
CA THR A 21 -8.93 -3.33 -6.26
C THR A 21 -9.10 -4.77 -5.78
N GLN A 22 -9.74 -4.95 -4.62
CA GLN A 22 -9.93 -6.28 -4.05
C GLN A 22 -10.96 -7.12 -4.81
N GLN A 23 -11.94 -6.51 -5.46
CA GLN A 23 -12.85 -7.22 -6.38
C GLN A 23 -12.10 -7.82 -7.59
N GLU A 24 -11.15 -7.09 -8.18
CA GLU A 24 -10.32 -7.62 -9.27
C GLU A 24 -9.41 -8.78 -8.77
N VAL A 25 -8.85 -8.66 -7.57
CA VAL A 25 -8.07 -9.74 -6.93
C VAL A 25 -8.93 -11.00 -6.73
N ILE A 26 -10.14 -10.84 -6.19
CA ILE A 26 -11.08 -11.95 -5.97
C ILE A 26 -11.51 -12.58 -7.29
N LYS A 27 -11.79 -11.77 -8.30
CA LYS A 27 -12.17 -12.23 -9.63
C LYS A 27 -11.05 -13.08 -10.26
N GLU A 28 -9.79 -12.65 -10.14
CA GLU A 28 -8.66 -13.40 -10.64
C GLU A 28 -8.45 -14.71 -9.90
N PHE A 29 -8.51 -14.68 -8.56
CA PHE A 29 -8.48 -15.87 -7.72
C PHE A 29 -9.55 -16.89 -8.14
N ASN A 30 -10.78 -16.42 -8.41
CA ASN A 30 -11.90 -17.27 -8.79
C ASN A 30 -11.81 -17.85 -10.20
N LYS A 31 -10.90 -17.35 -11.06
CA LYS A 31 -10.60 -18.05 -12.34
C LYS A 31 -9.87 -19.37 -12.08
N THR A 32 -8.94 -19.38 -11.11
CA THR A 32 -8.18 -20.57 -10.74
C THR A 32 -8.98 -21.48 -9.80
N PHE A 33 -9.74 -20.88 -8.86
CA PHE A 33 -10.49 -21.60 -7.82
C PHE A 33 -11.98 -21.24 -7.82
N PRO A 34 -12.75 -21.63 -8.87
CA PRO A 34 -14.14 -21.19 -9.05
C PRO A 34 -15.12 -21.73 -8.00
N LYS A 35 -14.74 -22.79 -7.28
CA LYS A 35 -15.58 -23.41 -6.25
C LYS A 35 -15.42 -22.77 -4.87
N VAL A 36 -14.49 -21.79 -4.71
CA VAL A 36 -14.26 -21.10 -3.44
C VAL A 36 -14.72 -19.65 -3.55
N LYS A 37 -15.88 -19.34 -3.01
CA LYS A 37 -16.43 -17.97 -3.01
C LYS A 37 -15.72 -17.12 -1.97
N VAL A 38 -15.41 -15.86 -2.30
CA VAL A 38 -14.85 -14.89 -1.37
C VAL A 38 -15.89 -13.82 -1.06
N ALA A 39 -16.41 -13.82 0.17
CA ALA A 39 -17.28 -12.76 0.67
C ALA A 39 -16.44 -11.65 1.26
N MET A 40 -16.42 -10.48 0.60
CA MET A 40 -15.62 -9.33 1.03
C MET A 40 -16.39 -8.41 1.96
N VAL A 41 -15.76 -8.03 3.06
CA VAL A 41 -16.21 -6.97 3.95
C VAL A 41 -15.13 -5.88 3.97
N ARG A 42 -15.47 -4.70 3.44
CA ARG A 42 -14.58 -3.55 3.40
C ARG A 42 -15.01 -2.47 4.39
N ALA A 43 -14.06 -1.96 5.16
CA ALA A 43 -14.24 -0.75 5.95
C ALA A 43 -12.94 0.08 5.97
N PRO A 44 -13.00 1.41 6.21
CA PRO A 44 -11.80 2.22 6.45
C PRO A 44 -10.97 1.65 7.60
N GLY A 45 -9.63 1.80 7.52
CA GLY A 45 -8.68 1.11 8.38
C GLY A 45 -9.00 1.11 9.87
N GLY A 46 -9.16 2.29 10.49
CA GLY A 46 -9.50 2.37 11.93
C GLY A 46 -10.85 1.73 12.27
N GLN A 47 -11.87 1.90 11.39
CA GLN A 47 -13.20 1.29 11.59
C GLN A 47 -13.14 -0.24 11.47
N LEU A 48 -12.34 -0.75 10.54
CA LEU A 48 -12.16 -2.19 10.39
C LEU A 48 -11.53 -2.81 11.63
N ILE A 49 -10.51 -2.20 12.19
CA ILE A 49 -9.86 -2.67 13.43
C ILE A 49 -10.82 -2.62 14.62
N GLN A 50 -11.61 -1.55 14.77
CA GLN A 50 -12.62 -1.47 15.83
C GLN A 50 -13.68 -2.58 15.69
N ARG A 51 -14.14 -2.82 14.48
CA ARG A 51 -15.07 -3.93 14.20
C ARG A 51 -14.45 -5.27 14.60
N ILE A 52 -13.21 -5.56 14.17
CA ILE A 52 -12.51 -6.81 14.50
C ILE A 52 -12.37 -6.96 16.02
N LYS A 53 -11.95 -5.92 16.74
CA LYS A 53 -11.83 -5.94 18.21
C LYS A 53 -13.17 -6.21 18.90
N THR A 54 -14.23 -5.58 18.43
CA THR A 54 -15.59 -5.76 18.98
C THR A 54 -16.11 -7.18 18.74
N GLU A 55 -15.99 -7.69 17.51
CA GLU A 55 -16.43 -9.04 17.16
C GLU A 55 -15.60 -10.10 17.90
N ALA A 56 -14.28 -9.90 18.04
CA ALA A 56 -13.41 -10.82 18.78
C ALA A 56 -13.73 -10.85 20.27
N ALA A 57 -13.96 -9.70 20.90
CA ALA A 57 -14.36 -9.61 22.31
C ALA A 57 -15.70 -10.31 22.57
N ALA A 58 -16.60 -10.30 21.60
CA ALA A 58 -17.88 -11.02 21.66
C ALA A 58 -17.78 -12.52 21.30
N GLY A 59 -16.57 -13.02 20.95
CA GLY A 59 -16.38 -14.40 20.47
C GLY A 59 -17.03 -14.69 19.11
N LYS A 60 -17.28 -13.66 18.29
CA LYS A 60 -18.04 -13.73 17.04
C LYS A 60 -17.30 -13.12 15.85
N LEU A 61 -15.97 -13.16 15.86
CA LEU A 61 -15.18 -12.67 14.73
C LEU A 61 -15.58 -13.40 13.43
N GLY A 62 -16.09 -12.61 12.47
CA GLY A 62 -16.63 -13.14 11.22
C GLY A 62 -15.60 -13.32 10.12
N ALA A 63 -14.39 -12.80 10.28
CA ALA A 63 -13.33 -12.85 9.28
C ALA A 63 -12.59 -14.19 9.30
N ASP A 64 -12.37 -14.78 8.13
CA ASP A 64 -11.42 -15.89 7.93
C ASP A 64 -10.03 -15.35 7.58
N VAL A 65 -9.97 -14.29 6.75
CA VAL A 65 -8.75 -13.57 6.39
C VAL A 65 -8.95 -12.09 6.65
N VAL A 66 -7.92 -11.44 7.22
CA VAL A 66 -7.85 -9.97 7.37
C VAL A 66 -6.67 -9.43 6.60
N ASN A 67 -6.88 -8.29 5.92
CA ASN A 67 -5.88 -7.54 5.18
C ASN A 67 -5.91 -6.06 5.60
N HIS A 68 -4.74 -5.50 5.95
CA HIS A 68 -4.65 -4.12 6.40
C HIS A 68 -3.28 -3.50 6.12
N SER A 69 -3.24 -2.20 5.76
CA SER A 69 -2.00 -1.47 5.47
C SER A 69 -1.29 -0.91 6.70
N ASP A 70 -1.98 -0.78 7.83
CA ASP A 70 -1.38 -0.26 9.07
C ASP A 70 -0.85 -1.41 9.93
N ARG A 71 0.48 -1.53 9.96
CA ARG A 71 1.17 -2.60 10.67
C ARG A 71 1.01 -2.52 12.18
N GLY A 72 1.03 -1.30 12.75
CA GLY A 72 0.86 -1.10 14.18
C GLY A 72 -0.50 -1.63 14.64
N LEU A 73 -1.57 -1.23 13.94
CA LEU A 73 -2.91 -1.70 14.23
C LEU A 73 -3.05 -3.23 14.07
N MET A 74 -2.34 -3.84 13.10
CA MET A 74 -2.36 -5.30 12.93
C MET A 74 -1.56 -6.04 14.00
N LEU A 75 -0.46 -5.44 14.49
CA LEU A 75 0.30 -5.99 15.62
C LEU A 75 -0.51 -5.96 16.92
N ASP A 76 -1.31 -4.91 17.16
CA ASP A 76 -2.21 -4.82 18.31
C ASP A 76 -3.22 -5.96 18.39
N ILE A 77 -3.55 -6.59 17.27
CA ILE A 77 -4.48 -7.70 17.17
C ILE A 77 -3.83 -9.02 16.72
N ALA A 78 -2.48 -9.09 16.75
CA ALA A 78 -1.73 -10.24 16.23
C ALA A 78 -2.10 -11.57 16.91
N ASP A 79 -2.58 -11.53 18.14
CA ASP A 79 -3.05 -12.70 18.87
C ASP A 79 -4.32 -13.33 18.31
N LEU A 80 -5.05 -12.64 17.46
CA LEU A 80 -6.22 -13.18 16.78
C LEU A 80 -5.88 -14.08 15.58
N PHE A 81 -4.61 -14.08 15.12
CA PHE A 81 -4.20 -14.80 13.92
C PHE A 81 -3.48 -16.12 14.23
N GLN A 82 -3.64 -17.07 13.32
CA GLN A 82 -2.95 -18.37 13.36
C GLN A 82 -1.44 -18.18 13.08
N ASP A 83 -0.63 -19.06 13.64
CA ASP A 83 0.75 -19.27 13.21
C ASP A 83 0.70 -20.05 11.89
N TYR A 84 0.72 -19.34 10.79
CA TYR A 84 0.65 -19.90 9.45
C TYR A 84 1.67 -19.27 8.53
N ALA A 85 2.57 -20.08 7.99
CA ALA A 85 3.48 -19.68 6.93
C ALA A 85 3.00 -20.24 5.58
N PRO A 86 2.96 -19.40 4.52
CA PRO A 86 2.63 -19.87 3.17
C PRO A 86 3.74 -20.80 2.64
N PRO A 87 3.46 -21.67 1.65
CA PRO A 87 4.45 -22.61 1.11
C PRO A 87 5.72 -21.92 0.58
N ASN A 88 5.60 -20.70 0.09
CA ASN A 88 6.70 -19.88 -0.45
C ASN A 88 7.19 -18.80 0.53
N ALA A 89 7.05 -19.02 1.82
CA ALA A 89 7.49 -18.09 2.87
C ALA A 89 8.95 -17.63 2.71
N ALA A 90 9.84 -18.55 2.30
CA ALA A 90 11.26 -18.28 2.09
C ALA A 90 11.55 -17.30 0.94
N ASP A 91 10.60 -17.11 0.02
CA ASP A 91 10.75 -16.20 -1.12
C ASP A 91 10.54 -14.74 -0.75
N TYR A 92 9.99 -14.47 0.44
CA TYR A 92 9.70 -13.13 0.91
C TYR A 92 10.88 -12.50 1.65
N ARG A 93 10.99 -11.19 1.53
CA ARG A 93 11.96 -10.37 2.26
C ARG A 93 11.61 -10.34 3.76
N PRO A 94 12.56 -10.66 4.66
CA PRO A 94 12.28 -10.64 6.10
C PRO A 94 11.85 -9.27 6.64
N ASP A 95 12.40 -8.18 6.10
CA ASP A 95 12.09 -6.80 6.50
C ASP A 95 10.68 -6.34 6.09
N ALA A 96 10.03 -7.05 5.16
CA ALA A 96 8.65 -6.79 4.76
C ALA A 96 7.62 -7.53 5.64
N LEU A 97 8.03 -8.52 6.42
CA LEU A 97 7.13 -9.26 7.31
C LEU A 97 6.71 -8.40 8.50
N VAL A 98 5.43 -8.47 8.83
CA VAL A 98 4.89 -7.80 10.03
C VAL A 98 5.16 -8.64 11.27
N SER A 99 4.90 -9.94 11.17
CA SER A 99 5.17 -10.96 12.18
C SER A 99 5.11 -12.34 11.52
N PRO A 100 5.47 -13.42 12.24
CA PRO A 100 5.34 -14.79 11.71
C PRO A 100 3.90 -15.19 11.33
N LYS A 101 2.89 -14.42 11.78
CA LYS A 101 1.46 -14.66 11.53
C LYS A 101 0.86 -13.77 10.43
N LEU A 102 1.59 -12.72 10.04
CA LEU A 102 1.09 -11.64 9.18
C LEU A 102 2.02 -11.44 7.98
N TRP A 103 1.54 -11.76 6.81
CA TRP A 103 2.30 -11.85 5.57
C TRP A 103 1.98 -10.70 4.61
N PRO A 104 2.92 -10.25 3.77
CA PRO A 104 2.71 -9.13 2.85
C PRO A 104 1.92 -9.57 1.60
N GLY A 105 0.62 -9.82 1.75
CA GLY A 105 -0.27 -10.26 0.66
C GLY A 105 -0.40 -9.27 -0.48
N ALA A 106 -0.18 -7.99 -0.22
CA ALA A 106 -0.01 -6.95 -1.23
C ALA A 106 1.10 -6.00 -0.78
N THR A 107 1.78 -5.37 -1.70
CA THR A 107 2.79 -4.34 -1.39
C THR A 107 2.59 -3.16 -2.32
N LEU A 108 2.42 -1.98 -1.75
CA LEU A 108 2.31 -0.73 -2.49
C LEU A 108 3.65 0.01 -2.44
N GLY A 109 3.92 0.82 -3.45
CA GLY A 109 5.13 1.64 -3.52
C GLY A 109 4.81 3.09 -3.85
N TRP A 110 5.54 4.02 -3.24
CA TRP A 110 5.46 5.42 -3.56
C TRP A 110 6.33 5.74 -4.77
N ALA A 111 5.74 6.46 -5.72
CA ALA A 111 6.41 6.95 -6.92
C ALA A 111 6.27 8.46 -7.02
N ILE A 112 7.09 9.09 -7.84
CA ILE A 112 6.92 10.48 -8.25
C ILE A 112 6.14 10.46 -9.57
N ALA A 113 4.87 10.83 -9.52
CA ALA A 113 4.03 10.99 -10.71
C ALA A 113 4.12 12.41 -11.25
N TYR A 114 4.00 12.57 -12.56
CA TYR A 114 4.00 13.88 -13.22
C TYR A 114 3.08 13.90 -14.44
N ASN A 115 2.55 15.08 -14.74
CA ASN A 115 1.75 15.31 -15.94
C ASN A 115 2.66 15.55 -17.15
N THR A 116 2.58 14.69 -18.16
CA THR A 116 3.48 14.70 -19.34
C THR A 116 3.26 15.86 -20.28
N GLN A 117 2.11 16.53 -20.21
CA GLN A 117 1.83 17.74 -21.01
C GLN A 117 2.45 19.00 -20.37
N LEU A 118 2.60 19.01 -19.04
CA LEU A 118 3.07 20.17 -18.29
C LEU A 118 4.58 20.07 -17.97
N VAL A 119 5.08 18.88 -17.70
CA VAL A 119 6.46 18.63 -17.27
C VAL A 119 7.26 18.08 -18.44
N LYS A 120 8.07 18.93 -19.08
CA LYS A 120 8.94 18.51 -20.20
C LYS A 120 10.18 17.75 -19.73
N ASN A 121 10.76 18.15 -18.59
CA ASN A 121 11.91 17.50 -17.98
C ASN A 121 11.45 16.79 -16.71
N ALA A 122 11.16 15.50 -16.83
CA ALA A 122 10.69 14.69 -15.72
C ALA A 122 11.67 14.75 -14.52
N PRO A 123 11.16 14.83 -13.28
CA PRO A 123 12.00 14.67 -12.10
C PRO A 123 12.63 13.28 -12.13
N LYS A 124 13.88 13.17 -11.66
CA LYS A 124 14.62 11.89 -11.60
C LYS A 124 14.84 11.42 -10.18
N THR A 125 14.74 12.33 -9.24
CA THR A 125 15.05 12.13 -7.82
C THR A 125 13.97 12.78 -6.94
N TRP A 126 13.87 12.36 -5.68
CA TRP A 126 13.04 13.07 -4.68
C TRP A 126 13.55 14.50 -4.46
N MET A 127 14.86 14.71 -4.51
CA MET A 127 15.46 16.03 -4.33
C MET A 127 15.12 16.98 -5.48
N ASP A 128 14.81 16.48 -6.67
CA ASP A 128 14.32 17.32 -7.77
C ASP A 128 13.01 18.05 -7.43
N LEU A 129 12.21 17.52 -6.50
CA LEU A 129 10.98 18.18 -6.04
C LEU A 129 11.24 19.46 -5.22
N LEU A 130 12.49 19.78 -4.95
CA LEU A 130 12.89 21.04 -4.30
C LEU A 130 13.28 22.14 -5.30
N LYS A 131 13.20 21.88 -6.60
CA LYS A 131 13.59 22.85 -7.63
C LYS A 131 12.64 24.06 -7.64
N PRO A 132 13.16 25.29 -7.76
CA PRO A 132 12.35 26.52 -7.75
C PRO A 132 11.29 26.57 -8.87
N GLU A 133 11.48 25.84 -9.95
CA GLU A 133 10.53 25.75 -11.07
C GLU A 133 9.18 25.14 -10.66
N TYR A 134 9.14 24.37 -9.56
CA TYR A 134 7.92 23.71 -9.05
C TYR A 134 7.21 24.51 -7.95
N LYS A 135 7.50 25.80 -7.80
CA LYS A 135 6.80 26.69 -6.87
C LYS A 135 5.35 26.95 -7.28
N ASN A 136 4.60 27.59 -6.38
CA ASN A 136 3.23 28.04 -6.62
C ASN A 136 2.26 26.89 -6.93
N LYS A 137 2.21 25.91 -6.05
CA LYS A 137 1.30 24.75 -6.14
C LYS A 137 1.50 23.84 -7.35
N GLN A 138 2.68 23.85 -7.95
CA GLN A 138 3.02 22.89 -9.00
C GLN A 138 3.14 21.46 -8.46
N ILE A 139 3.45 21.31 -7.16
CA ILE A 139 3.50 20.01 -6.49
C ILE A 139 2.25 19.84 -5.63
N GLY A 140 1.57 18.71 -5.79
CA GLY A 140 0.50 18.26 -4.92
C GLY A 140 0.99 17.19 -3.95
N GLN A 141 0.47 17.20 -2.72
CA GLN A 141 0.74 16.15 -1.73
C GLN A 141 -0.52 15.73 -0.99
N VAL A 142 -0.54 14.47 -0.55
CA VAL A 142 -1.53 13.98 0.42
C VAL A 142 -1.15 14.46 1.82
N ILE A 143 -2.14 14.96 2.58
CA ILE A 143 -1.98 15.43 3.95
C ILE A 143 -1.41 14.37 4.87
N GLY A 144 -0.58 14.77 5.84
CA GLY A 144 0.09 13.86 6.77
C GLY A 144 -0.84 12.91 7.53
N PRO A 145 -1.97 13.37 8.07
CA PRO A 145 -2.90 12.53 8.82
C PRO A 145 -3.70 11.51 8.01
N SER A 146 -3.55 11.46 6.68
CA SER A 146 -4.38 10.61 5.79
C SER A 146 -4.32 9.09 6.09
N GLY A 147 -3.26 8.60 6.75
CA GLY A 147 -3.17 7.19 7.14
C GLY A 147 -1.76 6.59 7.11
N GLY A 148 -1.66 5.29 7.36
CA GLY A 148 -0.40 4.56 7.48
C GLY A 148 0.45 4.57 6.20
N THR A 149 -0.18 4.57 5.03
CA THR A 149 0.54 4.67 3.75
C THR A 149 1.24 6.02 3.60
N THR A 150 0.55 7.11 3.89
CA THR A 150 1.13 8.46 3.87
C THR A 150 2.20 8.62 4.93
N TRP A 151 1.98 8.06 6.12
CA TRP A 151 2.96 8.06 7.19
C TRP A 151 4.27 7.39 6.77
N THR A 152 4.23 6.29 6.02
CA THR A 152 5.42 5.64 5.47
C THR A 152 6.24 6.59 4.58
N ARG A 153 5.59 7.38 3.72
CA ARG A 153 6.27 8.38 2.89
C ARG A 153 6.89 9.50 3.74
N ILE A 154 6.15 10.04 4.69
CA ILE A 154 6.62 11.10 5.60
C ILE A 154 7.87 10.65 6.37
N MET A 155 7.85 9.42 6.87
CA MET A 155 8.98 8.83 7.57
C MET A 155 10.21 8.67 6.64
N PHE A 156 9.99 8.21 5.42
CA PHE A 156 11.04 8.13 4.38
C PHE A 156 11.65 9.51 4.10
N GLU A 157 10.82 10.51 3.84
CA GLU A 157 11.27 11.88 3.57
C GLU A 157 12.18 12.40 4.68
N ARG A 158 11.81 12.19 5.94
CA ARG A 158 12.60 12.64 7.09
C ARG A 158 13.90 11.86 7.25
N GLN A 159 13.86 10.53 7.12
CA GLN A 159 15.02 9.69 7.40
C GLN A 159 16.02 9.61 6.24
N VAL A 160 15.55 9.72 5.00
CA VAL A 160 16.39 9.52 3.80
C VAL A 160 16.74 10.84 3.12
N LEU A 161 15.77 11.78 3.02
CA LEU A 161 15.99 13.04 2.32
C LEU A 161 16.49 14.16 3.26
N GLY A 162 16.38 13.96 4.56
CA GLY A 162 16.94 14.84 5.58
C GLY A 162 15.93 15.77 6.24
N GLU A 163 16.38 16.37 7.36
CA GLU A 163 15.51 17.15 8.25
C GLU A 163 14.92 18.40 7.60
N ASP A 164 15.67 19.03 6.71
CA ASP A 164 15.25 20.26 6.02
C ASP A 164 14.31 20.04 4.84
N TYR A 165 14.10 18.79 4.41
CA TYR A 165 13.34 18.49 3.19
C TYR A 165 11.94 19.09 3.22
N TRP A 166 11.19 18.86 4.29
CA TRP A 166 9.82 19.37 4.42
C TRP A 166 9.77 20.91 4.41
N LYS A 167 10.70 21.57 5.12
CA LYS A 167 10.77 23.03 5.16
C LYS A 167 11.02 23.61 3.77
N LYS A 168 12.03 23.10 3.07
CA LYS A 168 12.37 23.55 1.70
C LYS A 168 11.21 23.32 0.72
N GLN A 169 10.51 22.20 0.86
CA GLN A 169 9.37 21.90 0.01
C GLN A 169 8.16 22.78 0.35
N ALA A 170 7.87 23.04 1.62
CA ALA A 170 6.80 23.94 2.05
C ALA A 170 7.00 25.37 1.53
N GLU A 171 8.27 25.85 1.46
CA GLU A 171 8.62 27.17 0.90
C GLU A 171 8.25 27.30 -0.59
N LEU A 172 8.08 26.20 -1.33
CA LEU A 172 7.59 26.19 -2.70
C LEU A 172 6.07 26.41 -2.83
N GLY A 173 5.32 26.32 -1.73
CA GLY A 173 3.87 26.47 -1.73
C GLY A 173 3.15 25.25 -2.32
N ILE A 174 3.16 24.15 -1.59
CA ILE A 174 2.58 22.85 -1.98
C ILE A 174 1.05 22.89 -1.93
N ALA A 175 0.38 22.24 -2.88
CA ALA A 175 -1.06 21.99 -2.84
C ALA A 175 -1.36 20.72 -2.02
N LEU A 176 -2.24 20.84 -1.01
CA LEU A 176 -2.57 19.74 -0.11
C LEU A 176 -3.91 19.09 -0.48
N TYR A 177 -3.94 17.76 -0.49
CA TYR A 177 -5.10 16.95 -0.85
C TYR A 177 -5.43 15.94 0.26
N PRO A 178 -6.72 15.63 0.47
CA PRO A 178 -7.13 14.74 1.56
C PRO A 178 -6.69 13.28 1.35
N SER A 179 -6.52 12.85 0.10
CA SER A 179 -6.12 11.48 -0.24
C SER A 179 -5.52 11.37 -1.65
N GLY A 180 -5.02 10.19 -2.00
CA GLY A 180 -4.37 9.96 -3.29
C GLY A 180 -5.30 10.03 -4.51
N ALA A 181 -6.58 9.66 -4.38
CA ALA A 181 -7.51 9.70 -5.50
C ALA A 181 -7.76 11.13 -6.01
N PRO A 182 -8.21 12.11 -5.18
CA PRO A 182 -8.36 13.49 -5.64
C PRO A 182 -7.03 14.13 -6.10
N LEU A 183 -5.89 13.75 -5.50
CA LEU A 183 -4.59 14.21 -5.95
C LEU A 183 -4.23 13.67 -7.35
N SER A 184 -4.50 12.40 -7.61
CA SER A 184 -4.25 11.82 -8.94
C SER A 184 -5.16 12.42 -10.02
N ASP A 185 -6.41 12.74 -9.67
CA ASP A 185 -7.33 13.43 -10.57
C ASP A 185 -6.84 14.83 -10.88
N ALA A 186 -6.39 15.59 -9.88
CA ALA A 186 -5.82 16.92 -10.05
C ALA A 186 -4.56 16.90 -10.93
N LEU A 187 -3.70 15.88 -10.76
CA LEU A 187 -2.52 15.69 -11.61
C LEU A 187 -2.91 15.46 -13.07
N VAL A 188 -3.86 14.56 -13.32
CA VAL A 188 -4.32 14.26 -14.69
C VAL A 188 -4.97 15.48 -15.35
N ARG A 189 -5.76 16.27 -14.60
CA ARG A 189 -6.36 17.52 -15.10
C ARG A 189 -5.37 18.68 -15.23
N GLY A 190 -4.13 18.54 -14.74
CA GLY A 190 -3.11 19.58 -14.80
C GLY A 190 -3.26 20.69 -13.76
N GLU A 191 -4.01 20.48 -12.69
CA GLU A 191 -4.11 21.41 -11.55
C GLU A 191 -2.80 21.42 -10.74
N VAL A 192 -2.09 20.29 -10.72
CA VAL A 192 -0.72 20.16 -10.25
C VAL A 192 0.11 19.46 -11.32
N SER A 193 1.39 19.76 -11.37
CA SER A 193 2.29 19.20 -12.38
C SER A 193 2.97 17.92 -11.92
N ILE A 194 3.22 17.80 -10.62
CA ILE A 194 3.93 16.69 -9.99
C ILE A 194 3.23 16.29 -8.70
N ALA A 195 3.23 15.00 -8.41
CA ALA A 195 2.67 14.46 -7.18
C ALA A 195 3.40 13.19 -6.72
N PRO A 196 3.93 13.14 -5.50
CA PRO A 196 4.19 11.88 -4.84
C PRO A 196 2.89 11.11 -4.63
N LEU A 197 2.76 9.94 -5.25
CA LEU A 197 1.58 9.09 -5.19
C LEU A 197 1.97 7.63 -4.97
N LEU A 198 1.08 6.86 -4.38
CA LEU A 198 1.16 5.41 -4.48
C LEU A 198 1.01 5.02 -5.96
N TYR A 199 1.94 4.20 -6.45
CA TYR A 199 2.00 3.89 -7.87
C TYR A 199 0.74 3.23 -8.40
N ASN A 200 0.11 2.35 -7.65
CA ASN A 200 -1.15 1.71 -8.02
C ASN A 200 -2.28 2.71 -8.31
N ILE A 201 -2.29 3.88 -7.65
CA ILE A 201 -3.33 4.90 -7.86
C ILE A 201 -3.17 5.57 -9.24
N ILE A 202 -1.93 5.88 -9.62
CA ILE A 202 -1.68 6.56 -10.90
C ILE A 202 -1.54 5.56 -12.05
N TYR A 203 -1.13 4.31 -11.77
CA TYR A 203 -0.89 3.28 -12.78
C TYR A 203 -2.13 2.99 -13.62
N THR A 204 -3.29 2.84 -13.01
CA THR A 204 -4.55 2.58 -13.73
C THR A 204 -4.87 3.71 -14.72
N LYS A 205 -4.70 4.96 -14.30
CA LYS A 205 -4.90 6.13 -15.17
C LYS A 205 -3.88 6.18 -16.31
N ILE A 206 -2.62 5.83 -16.05
CA ILE A 206 -1.58 5.74 -17.09
C ILE A 206 -1.94 4.68 -18.12
N VAL A 207 -2.41 3.51 -17.69
CA VAL A 207 -2.82 2.42 -18.58
C VAL A 207 -4.05 2.81 -19.40
N GLU A 208 -4.96 3.61 -18.85
CA GLU A 208 -6.13 4.15 -19.53
C GLU A 208 -5.80 5.32 -20.47
N GLY A 209 -4.53 5.71 -20.58
CA GLY A 209 -4.07 6.74 -21.54
C GLY A 209 -4.09 8.16 -20.98
N ALA A 210 -4.21 8.36 -19.69
CA ALA A 210 -4.07 9.69 -19.08
C ALA A 210 -2.69 10.30 -19.37
N PRO A 211 -2.57 11.64 -19.48
CA PRO A 211 -1.32 12.33 -19.74
C PRO A 211 -0.44 12.37 -18.48
N ALA A 212 -0.12 11.22 -17.96
CA ALA A 212 0.68 11.07 -16.76
C ALA A 212 1.70 9.94 -16.89
N GLU A 213 2.82 10.10 -16.22
CA GLU A 213 3.83 9.05 -16.00
C GLU A 213 4.30 9.08 -14.56
N ALA A 214 5.04 8.03 -14.16
CA ALA A 214 5.62 7.95 -12.84
C ALA A 214 7.01 7.34 -12.88
N ILE A 215 7.86 7.75 -11.95
CA ILE A 215 9.21 7.21 -11.78
C ILE A 215 9.39 6.68 -10.36
N PHE A 216 10.26 5.69 -10.22
CA PHE A 216 10.84 5.28 -8.95
C PHE A 216 12.22 5.92 -8.80
N ALA A 217 12.34 6.77 -7.79
CA ALA A 217 13.56 7.55 -7.60
C ALA A 217 14.68 6.74 -6.94
N PRO A 218 15.95 7.00 -7.28
CA PRO A 218 17.09 6.22 -6.84
C PRO A 218 17.41 6.33 -5.34
N GLU A 219 16.98 7.39 -4.66
CA GLU A 219 17.13 7.51 -3.20
C GLU A 219 16.38 6.39 -2.48
N GLY A 220 15.27 5.96 -3.04
CA GLY A 220 14.48 4.83 -2.55
C GLY A 220 13.01 4.92 -2.88
N VAL A 221 12.37 3.76 -2.87
CA VAL A 221 10.93 3.60 -3.01
C VAL A 221 10.37 3.21 -1.65
N PRO A 222 9.69 4.13 -0.94
CA PRO A 222 8.99 3.76 0.29
C PRO A 222 7.91 2.73 -0.02
N ILE A 223 8.02 1.55 0.60
CA ILE A 223 7.04 0.49 0.38
C ILE A 223 6.12 0.31 1.58
N VAL A 224 4.90 -0.09 1.29
CA VAL A 224 3.86 -0.37 2.27
C VAL A 224 3.39 -1.81 2.07
N PRO A 225 4.04 -2.78 2.75
CA PRO A 225 3.54 -4.14 2.78
C PRO A 225 2.24 -4.20 3.59
N TYR A 226 1.18 -4.70 3.00
CA TYR A 226 -0.06 -5.00 3.72
C TYR A 226 0.13 -6.24 4.58
N ALA A 227 -0.46 -6.24 5.75
CA ALA A 227 -0.46 -7.38 6.63
C ALA A 227 -1.70 -8.23 6.38
N ASP A 228 -1.52 -9.42 5.84
CA ASP A 228 -2.55 -10.43 5.64
C ASP A 228 -2.39 -11.55 6.67
N GLY A 229 -3.48 -11.93 7.33
CA GLY A 229 -3.48 -13.01 8.31
C GLY A 229 -4.74 -13.88 8.28
N VAL A 230 -4.58 -15.18 8.53
CA VAL A 230 -5.70 -16.11 8.77
C VAL A 230 -6.08 -16.05 10.23
N THR A 231 -7.36 -15.85 10.55
CA THR A 231 -7.82 -15.76 11.94
C THR A 231 -7.83 -17.12 12.63
N LYS A 232 -7.62 -17.16 13.95
CA LYS A 232 -7.70 -18.40 14.74
C LYS A 232 -9.11 -19.02 14.75
N THR A 233 -10.12 -18.17 14.59
CA THR A 233 -11.53 -18.53 14.60
C THR A 233 -12.13 -18.69 13.21
N ALA A 234 -11.27 -18.78 12.17
CA ALA A 234 -11.70 -18.96 10.80
C ALA A 234 -12.67 -20.13 10.67
N LYS A 235 -13.85 -19.88 10.11
CA LYS A 235 -14.87 -20.90 9.85
C LYS A 235 -14.51 -21.75 8.64
N SER A 236 -13.73 -21.18 7.71
CA SER A 236 -13.24 -21.82 6.48
C SER A 236 -11.73 -21.75 6.43
N PRO A 237 -11.00 -22.44 7.34
CA PRO A 237 -9.55 -22.28 7.47
C PRO A 237 -8.76 -22.77 6.24
N ASN A 238 -9.27 -23.77 5.51
CA ASN A 238 -8.61 -24.26 4.30
C ASN A 238 -8.81 -23.29 3.13
N ALA A 239 -10.01 -22.75 2.96
CA ALA A 239 -10.30 -21.74 1.94
C ALA A 239 -9.51 -20.44 2.23
N ALA A 240 -9.40 -20.04 3.50
CA ALA A 240 -8.60 -18.90 3.94
C ALA A 240 -7.11 -19.08 3.60
N LYS A 241 -6.53 -20.24 3.91
CA LYS A 241 -5.14 -20.58 3.58
C LYS A 241 -4.92 -20.66 2.07
N LEU A 242 -5.86 -21.22 1.31
CA LEU A 242 -5.77 -21.27 -0.14
C LEU A 242 -5.76 -19.87 -0.76
N PHE A 243 -6.63 -18.99 -0.30
CA PHE A 243 -6.71 -17.60 -0.75
C PHE A 243 -5.40 -16.83 -0.41
N MET A 244 -4.90 -16.96 0.82
CA MET A 244 -3.60 -16.39 1.19
C MET A 244 -2.45 -16.94 0.35
N ASN A 245 -2.38 -18.26 0.15
CA ASN A 245 -1.32 -18.87 -0.65
C ASN A 245 -1.30 -18.36 -2.08
N TRP A 246 -2.49 -18.20 -2.69
CA TRP A 246 -2.60 -17.64 -4.03
C TRP A 246 -2.17 -16.17 -4.06
N ARG A 247 -2.65 -15.35 -3.13
CA ARG A 247 -2.24 -13.93 -3.03
C ARG A 247 -0.72 -13.77 -2.89
N LEU A 248 -0.10 -14.66 -2.13
CA LEU A 248 1.35 -14.67 -1.86
C LEU A 248 2.15 -15.40 -2.94
N SER A 249 1.51 -16.16 -3.82
CA SER A 249 2.19 -16.88 -4.90
C SER A 249 2.78 -15.94 -5.95
N LYS A 250 3.74 -16.45 -6.74
CA LYS A 250 4.28 -15.71 -7.89
C LYS A 250 3.17 -15.31 -8.88
N GLU A 251 2.17 -16.18 -9.08
CA GLU A 251 1.01 -15.90 -9.94
C GLU A 251 0.20 -14.72 -9.44
N GLY A 252 -0.24 -14.74 -8.18
CA GLY A 252 -1.02 -13.67 -7.57
C GLY A 252 -0.24 -12.35 -7.52
N GLN A 253 1.05 -12.39 -7.17
CA GLN A 253 1.92 -11.21 -7.16
C GLN A 253 2.12 -10.66 -8.58
N THR A 254 2.30 -11.51 -9.59
CA THR A 254 2.41 -11.08 -11.00
C THR A 254 1.12 -10.40 -11.48
N PHE A 255 -0.04 -10.95 -11.12
CA PHE A 255 -1.33 -10.31 -11.42
C PHE A 255 -1.42 -8.92 -10.78
N MET A 256 -1.13 -8.81 -9.48
CA MET A 256 -1.22 -7.53 -8.76
C MET A 256 -0.25 -6.48 -9.30
N ILE A 257 0.94 -6.87 -9.71
CA ILE A 257 1.91 -5.97 -10.34
C ILE A 257 1.37 -5.49 -11.70
N ASN A 258 1.02 -6.41 -12.58
CA ASN A 258 0.70 -6.09 -13.98
C ASN A 258 -0.67 -5.45 -14.16
N LYS A 259 -1.64 -5.81 -13.32
CA LYS A 259 -3.02 -5.32 -13.43
C LYS A 259 -3.31 -4.14 -12.52
N LEU A 260 -2.74 -4.14 -11.32
CA LEU A 260 -3.10 -3.17 -10.29
C LEU A 260 -1.99 -2.14 -9.99
N GLY A 261 -0.80 -2.30 -10.58
CA GLY A 261 0.31 -1.40 -10.32
C GLY A 261 0.93 -1.54 -8.92
N ASN A 262 0.76 -2.70 -8.30
CA ASN A 262 1.45 -2.99 -7.06
C ASN A 262 2.95 -3.15 -7.31
N ILE A 263 3.74 -3.07 -6.26
CA ILE A 263 5.08 -3.63 -6.22
C ILE A 263 5.03 -4.93 -5.40
N THR A 264 6.17 -5.51 -5.07
CA THR A 264 6.17 -6.79 -4.33
C THR A 264 7.23 -6.82 -3.24
N SER A 265 7.00 -7.63 -2.24
CA SER A 265 7.96 -7.98 -1.19
C SER A 265 8.69 -9.30 -1.45
N LEU A 266 8.57 -9.89 -2.64
CA LEU A 266 9.37 -11.03 -3.04
C LEU A 266 10.84 -10.64 -3.21
N LYS A 267 11.77 -11.54 -2.85
CA LYS A 267 13.22 -11.38 -3.08
C LYS A 267 13.55 -11.36 -4.56
N GLU A 268 12.88 -12.23 -5.34
CA GLU A 268 12.97 -12.34 -6.79
C GLU A 268 11.65 -11.89 -7.42
N PRO A 269 11.48 -10.57 -7.63
CA PRO A 269 10.21 -10.04 -8.14
C PRO A 269 9.96 -10.45 -9.59
N PRO A 270 8.68 -10.61 -9.99
CA PRO A 270 8.30 -10.71 -11.39
C PRO A 270 8.68 -9.43 -12.17
N ALA A 271 8.69 -9.50 -13.50
CA ALA A 271 8.88 -8.32 -14.33
C ALA A 271 7.77 -7.29 -14.11
N PHE A 272 8.15 -6.03 -14.02
CA PHE A 272 7.20 -4.91 -13.97
C PHE A 272 6.75 -4.50 -15.37
N PRO A 273 5.52 -3.94 -15.51
CA PRO A 273 5.06 -3.39 -16.77
C PRO A 273 5.98 -2.25 -17.26
N LYS A 274 5.95 -1.99 -18.56
CA LYS A 274 6.72 -0.91 -19.22
C LYS A 274 8.25 -0.99 -19.09
N GLY A 275 8.80 -2.19 -18.92
CA GLY A 275 10.25 -2.37 -18.92
C GLY A 275 10.95 -1.84 -17.67
N TRP A 276 10.24 -1.60 -16.59
CA TRP A 276 10.90 -1.33 -15.31
C TRP A 276 11.62 -2.57 -14.82
N ASP A 277 12.91 -2.43 -14.59
CA ASP A 277 13.72 -3.52 -14.03
C ASP A 277 13.56 -3.52 -12.50
N PRO A 278 12.90 -4.53 -11.91
CA PRO A 278 12.71 -4.60 -10.47
C PRO A 278 14.03 -4.67 -9.69
N LYS A 279 15.13 -5.08 -10.33
CA LYS A 279 16.47 -5.14 -9.71
C LYS A 279 17.07 -3.76 -9.50
N THR A 280 16.61 -2.74 -10.23
CA THR A 280 17.07 -1.36 -10.10
C THR A 280 16.26 -0.56 -9.08
N ILE A 281 15.12 -1.09 -8.63
CA ILE A 281 14.27 -0.44 -7.65
C ILE A 281 14.86 -0.63 -6.25
N LYS A 282 15.41 0.43 -5.69
CA LYS A 282 15.86 0.45 -4.30
C LYS A 282 14.67 0.62 -3.37
N VAL A 283 14.13 -0.47 -2.85
CA VAL A 283 13.03 -0.39 -1.88
C VAL A 283 13.52 0.09 -0.52
N TRP A 284 12.71 0.92 0.12
CA TRP A 284 12.91 1.36 1.49
C TRP A 284 11.73 0.90 2.36
N VAL A 285 12.05 0.24 3.46
CA VAL A 285 11.08 -0.24 4.46
C VAL A 285 11.30 0.52 5.75
N PRO A 286 10.27 1.08 6.39
CA PRO A 286 10.44 1.79 7.64
C PRO A 286 10.90 0.84 8.76
N ASN A 287 11.70 1.35 9.70
CA ASN A 287 11.93 0.66 10.96
C ASN A 287 10.64 0.66 11.79
N PHE A 288 10.04 -0.52 11.96
CA PHE A 288 8.72 -0.65 12.57
C PHE A 288 8.70 -0.43 14.08
N GLU A 289 9.81 -0.58 14.78
CA GLU A 289 9.89 -0.20 16.20
C GLU A 289 9.75 1.32 16.40
N GLN A 290 10.20 2.09 15.40
CA GLN A 290 10.10 3.55 15.40
C GLN A 290 8.79 4.05 14.78
N PHE A 291 8.11 3.21 13.98
CA PHE A 291 6.96 3.60 13.16
C PHE A 291 5.85 4.24 14.00
N ASP A 292 5.45 3.59 15.08
CA ASP A 292 4.39 4.11 15.96
C ASP A 292 4.91 5.18 16.92
N LYS A 293 6.14 5.04 17.43
CA LYS A 293 6.74 5.97 18.41
C LYS A 293 6.91 7.37 17.84
N LEU A 294 7.29 7.50 16.56
CA LEU A 294 7.57 8.80 15.93
C LEU A 294 6.33 9.43 15.29
N ARG A 295 5.28 8.65 15.05
CA ARG A 295 4.13 9.06 14.23
C ARG A 295 3.47 10.34 14.74
N ALA A 296 3.08 10.39 15.99
CA ALA A 296 2.36 11.54 16.54
C ALA A 296 3.20 12.82 16.42
N THR A 297 4.45 12.78 16.89
CA THR A 297 5.36 13.94 16.90
C THR A 297 5.67 14.43 15.48
N TRP A 298 6.00 13.52 14.55
CA TRP A 298 6.38 13.90 13.19
C TRP A 298 5.19 14.31 12.33
N ILE A 299 4.00 13.77 12.56
CA ILE A 299 2.78 14.25 11.88
C ILE A 299 2.43 15.67 12.37
N GLU A 300 2.58 15.96 13.66
CA GLU A 300 2.37 17.31 14.18
C GLU A 300 3.38 18.31 13.59
N GLU A 301 4.66 17.95 13.55
CA GLU A 301 5.72 18.76 12.92
C GLU A 301 5.45 18.97 11.41
N TRP A 302 5.05 17.92 10.71
CA TRP A 302 4.67 18.01 9.31
C TRP A 302 3.49 18.97 9.09
N ASN A 303 2.43 18.82 9.89
CA ASN A 303 1.26 19.70 9.83
C ASN A 303 1.63 21.17 10.05
N LYS A 304 2.46 21.45 11.05
CA LYS A 304 2.97 22.79 11.33
C LYS A 304 3.79 23.34 10.16
N THR A 305 4.68 22.52 9.60
CA THR A 305 5.58 22.92 8.50
C THR A 305 4.79 23.28 7.24
N TYR A 306 3.78 22.51 6.88
CA TYR A 306 2.94 22.77 5.70
C TYR A 306 1.70 23.64 5.98
N GLY A 307 1.54 24.13 7.21
CA GLY A 307 0.39 24.98 7.58
C GLY A 307 -0.96 24.26 7.55
N TYR A 308 -0.95 22.93 7.65
CA TYR A 308 -2.17 22.14 7.70
C TYR A 308 -2.81 22.24 9.09
N ARG A 309 -4.08 22.65 9.14
CA ARG A 309 -4.91 22.64 10.36
C ARG A 309 -6.02 21.62 10.21
N GLN A 310 -6.14 20.74 11.19
CA GLN A 310 -7.25 19.76 11.28
C GLN A 310 -8.57 20.45 11.57
#